data_8988312637ca1d7a1fb893cf643a4df0
#
_entry.id   8988312637ca1d7a1fb893cf643a4df0
#
_cell.length_a   1.000
_cell.length_b   1.000
_cell.length_c   1.000
_cell.angle_alpha   90.00
_cell.angle_beta   90.00
_cell.angle_gamma   90.00
#
_symmetry.space_group_name_H-M   'P 1'
#
loop_
_entity.id
_entity.type
_entity.pdbx_description
1 polymer ?
#
loop_
_entity_poly.entity_id
_entity_poly.type
_entity_poly.pdbx_seq_one_letter_code
_entity_poly.pdbx_strand_id
1 'polypeptide(L)'
;VSTMNAKTSSGGEEEASGMRNETLGEAKRRQVIYVAYMIAALDLTFLFMQMGIMPYLAKSLGLDSVGFGYLQTIFGVLQLVGGYIFGRFADQFGARAALILSCASGSIFFLLMSLSTSIPLLFLSRLPAVFMHGMPGAQKVITDMTAPSQRAAALGRLGLCFGVGIIAGSAMGGVLSTKFGIYVPTYVGLVGSLINTLIAMVWIPSQTKPKSDHHMTEHSTSRSGSLFSITEILRLMKFPGVMEVFIVKVFAGLPIGLFMIMFSIISMDFFGLEAVESGYLMSYFGVLQMVVQGLVVGKLASHCTEMTLLRLSVFVFAGVGLGMALMRTVWHYCIIAVPLVFAFSMLATITDSILTKAVPSSDTGAMLGICASVQPLTRTVGPTIGGVLYKQFGVSSFGYLQLVVNLGLFVYLLKSKIPLGDVKS
;
A
#
# COMPACT_ATOMS: atom_id res chain seq x y z
N VAL A 1 56.14 33.05 17.34
CA VAL A 1 55.04 33.62 16.50
C VAL A 1 54.71 32.69 15.32
N SER A 2 55.56 31.69 15.03
CA SER A 2 55.36 30.81 13.84
C SER A 2 54.55 29.52 14.11
N THR A 3 54.23 29.19 15.37
CA THR A 3 53.54 27.95 15.71
C THR A 3 52.04 28.10 15.95
N MET A 4 51.52 29.33 15.93
CA MET A 4 50.09 29.58 16.18
C MET A 4 49.23 29.61 14.87
N ASN A 5 49.86 29.78 13.72
CA ASN A 5 49.14 29.82 12.43
C ASN A 5 48.92 28.46 11.76
N ALA A 6 49.59 27.40 12.24
CA ALA A 6 49.42 26.07 11.65
C ALA A 6 48.24 25.29 12.22
N LYS A 7 47.74 25.65 13.43
CA LYS A 7 46.61 24.99 14.08
C LYS A 7 45.25 25.49 13.60
N THR A 8 45.18 26.68 13.06
CA THR A 8 43.91 27.27 12.58
C THR A 8 43.58 26.81 11.14
N SER A 9 44.57 26.45 10.34
CA SER A 9 44.32 25.97 8.97
C SER A 9 43.91 24.48 8.92
N SER A 10 44.40 23.68 9.85
CA SER A 10 44.01 22.26 9.88
C SER A 10 42.57 22.04 10.39
N GLY A 11 42.11 22.87 11.33
CA GLY A 11 40.74 22.82 11.83
C GLY A 11 39.69 23.21 10.80
N GLY A 12 40.01 24.18 9.94
CA GLY A 12 39.13 24.63 8.87
C GLY A 12 39.01 23.61 7.72
N GLU A 13 40.12 22.89 7.43
CA GLU A 13 40.11 21.84 6.42
C GLU A 13 39.39 20.57 6.89
N GLU A 14 39.49 20.22 8.17
CA GLU A 14 38.76 19.12 8.77
C GLU A 14 37.25 19.40 8.85
N GLU A 15 36.85 20.62 9.24
CA GLU A 15 35.44 21.03 9.24
C GLU A 15 34.86 21.11 7.83
N ALA A 16 35.61 21.63 6.86
CA ALA A 16 35.18 21.66 5.46
C ALA A 16 35.10 20.26 4.86
N SER A 17 36.00 19.34 5.21
CA SER A 17 35.98 17.93 4.82
C SER A 17 34.80 17.19 5.47
N GLY A 18 34.50 17.46 6.75
CA GLY A 18 33.35 16.90 7.47
C GLY A 18 32.03 17.36 6.87
N MET A 19 31.87 18.66 6.60
CA MET A 19 30.67 19.19 5.93
C MET A 19 30.48 18.65 4.51
N ARG A 20 31.59 18.46 3.77
CA ARG A 20 31.54 17.91 2.41
C ARG A 20 31.12 16.43 2.42
N ASN A 21 31.56 15.65 3.40
CA ASN A 21 31.15 14.27 3.58
C ASN A 21 29.69 14.14 4.03
N GLU A 22 29.20 15.05 4.86
CA GLU A 22 27.79 15.10 5.26
C GLU A 22 26.86 15.45 4.07
N THR A 23 27.25 16.44 3.24
CA THR A 23 26.45 16.81 2.06
C THR A 23 26.44 15.71 1.00
N LEU A 24 27.54 14.97 0.82
CA LEU A 24 27.61 13.80 -0.05
C LEU A 24 26.76 12.66 0.49
N GLY A 25 26.73 12.45 1.80
CA GLY A 25 25.88 11.46 2.46
C GLY A 25 24.40 11.77 2.29
N GLU A 26 23.99 13.04 2.40
CA GLU A 26 22.61 13.48 2.17
C GLU A 26 22.19 13.34 0.71
N ALA A 27 23.05 13.70 -0.24
CA ALA A 27 22.77 13.54 -1.66
C ALA A 27 22.57 12.06 -2.03
N LYS A 28 23.38 11.17 -1.48
CA LYS A 28 23.26 9.72 -1.68
C LYS A 28 21.97 9.18 -1.05
N ARG A 29 21.57 9.66 0.12
CA ARG A 29 20.31 9.35 0.77
C ARG A 29 19.12 9.71 -0.10
N ARG A 30 19.08 10.93 -0.63
CA ARG A 30 18.01 11.38 -1.53
C ARG A 30 17.92 10.50 -2.76
N GLN A 31 19.05 10.15 -3.35
CA GLN A 31 19.10 9.26 -4.51
C GLN A 31 18.48 7.90 -4.22
N VAL A 32 18.80 7.31 -3.07
CA VAL A 32 18.22 6.02 -2.65
C VAL A 32 16.71 6.14 -2.43
N ILE A 33 16.23 7.21 -1.84
CA ILE A 33 14.81 7.46 -1.63
C ILE A 33 14.08 7.59 -2.97
N TYR A 34 14.63 8.35 -3.92
CA TYR A 34 14.05 8.47 -5.27
C TYR A 34 14.04 7.15 -6.02
N VAL A 35 15.08 6.34 -5.88
CA VAL A 35 15.12 4.99 -6.46
C VAL A 35 14.03 4.11 -5.84
N ALA A 36 13.80 4.20 -4.54
CA ALA A 36 12.72 3.47 -3.88
C ALA A 36 11.34 3.88 -4.39
N TYR A 37 11.10 5.17 -4.62
CA TYR A 37 9.87 5.66 -5.24
C TYR A 37 9.70 5.12 -6.66
N MET A 38 10.77 5.10 -7.45
CA MET A 38 10.73 4.58 -8.82
C MET A 38 10.42 3.09 -8.84
N ILE A 39 11.05 2.32 -7.98
CA ILE A 39 10.79 0.87 -7.84
C ILE A 39 9.32 0.64 -7.45
N ALA A 40 8.81 1.39 -6.49
CA ALA A 40 7.41 1.30 -6.06
C ALA A 40 6.44 1.67 -7.18
N ALA A 41 6.71 2.73 -7.93
CA ALA A 41 5.87 3.17 -9.02
C ALA A 41 5.82 2.13 -10.15
N LEU A 42 6.95 1.55 -10.52
CA LEU A 42 7.02 0.48 -11.53
C LEU A 42 6.33 -0.79 -11.06
N ASP A 43 6.55 -1.18 -9.81
CA ASP A 43 5.90 -2.36 -9.23
C ASP A 43 4.38 -2.24 -9.23
N LEU A 44 3.87 -1.09 -8.81
CA LEU A 44 2.43 -0.80 -8.82
C LEU A 44 1.86 -0.72 -10.24
N THR A 45 2.61 -0.16 -11.19
CA THR A 45 2.21 -0.14 -12.60
C THR A 45 2.01 -1.55 -13.14
N PHE A 46 2.94 -2.45 -12.90
CA PHE A 46 2.82 -3.84 -13.34
C PHE A 46 1.73 -4.59 -12.60
N LEU A 47 1.55 -4.33 -11.32
CA LEU A 47 0.47 -4.92 -10.54
C LEU A 47 -0.91 -4.54 -11.09
N PHE A 48 -1.16 -3.26 -11.36
CA PHE A 48 -2.42 -2.80 -11.91
C PHE A 48 -2.62 -3.23 -13.36
N MET A 49 -1.54 -3.34 -14.13
CA MET A 49 -1.59 -3.89 -15.48
C MET A 49 -2.08 -5.34 -15.49
N GLN A 50 -1.51 -6.19 -14.64
CA GLN A 50 -1.94 -7.59 -14.54
C GLN A 50 -3.35 -7.72 -13.96
N MET A 51 -3.72 -6.90 -12.99
CA MET A 51 -5.08 -6.89 -12.45
C MET A 51 -6.11 -6.53 -13.52
N GLY A 52 -5.77 -5.60 -14.40
CA GLY A 52 -6.66 -5.18 -15.49
C GLY A 52 -6.89 -6.26 -16.55
N ILE A 53 -5.88 -7.06 -16.86
CA ILE A 53 -5.98 -8.12 -17.89
C ILE A 53 -6.44 -9.47 -17.34
N MET A 54 -6.36 -9.69 -16.04
CA MET A 54 -6.62 -11.00 -15.43
C MET A 54 -8.03 -11.52 -15.69
N PRO A 55 -9.12 -10.73 -15.58
CA PRO A 55 -10.46 -11.21 -15.90
C PRO A 55 -10.57 -11.71 -17.34
N TYR A 56 -9.96 -11.01 -18.28
CA TYR A 56 -10.00 -11.37 -19.71
C TYR A 56 -9.18 -12.63 -19.99
N LEU A 57 -8.00 -12.76 -19.37
CA LEU A 57 -7.18 -13.95 -19.50
C LEU A 57 -7.89 -15.18 -18.90
N ALA A 58 -8.47 -15.05 -17.73
CA ALA A 58 -9.21 -16.12 -17.08
C ALA A 58 -10.41 -16.56 -17.94
N LYS A 59 -11.15 -15.62 -18.49
CA LYS A 59 -12.27 -15.90 -19.38
C LYS A 59 -11.83 -16.58 -20.68
N SER A 60 -10.70 -16.18 -21.25
CA SER A 60 -10.15 -16.78 -22.46
C SER A 60 -9.72 -18.24 -22.27
N LEU A 61 -9.33 -18.60 -21.04
CA LEU A 61 -8.97 -19.97 -20.67
C LEU A 61 -10.18 -20.83 -20.24
N GLY A 62 -11.38 -20.25 -20.24
CA GLY A 62 -12.61 -20.95 -19.90
C GLY A 62 -12.97 -20.95 -18.42
N LEU A 63 -12.34 -20.09 -17.62
CA LEU A 63 -12.66 -19.94 -16.21
C LEU A 63 -13.95 -19.13 -16.04
N ASP A 64 -14.89 -19.63 -15.25
CA ASP A 64 -16.12 -18.93 -14.94
C ASP A 64 -15.92 -17.88 -13.83
N SER A 65 -16.99 -17.14 -13.50
CA SER A 65 -16.91 -16.09 -12.47
C SER A 65 -16.62 -16.65 -11.07
N VAL A 66 -17.09 -17.84 -10.77
CA VAL A 66 -16.81 -18.53 -9.50
C VAL A 66 -15.35 -18.94 -9.43
N GLY A 67 -14.80 -19.52 -10.49
CA GLY A 67 -13.38 -19.86 -10.58
C GLY A 67 -12.47 -18.66 -10.50
N PHE A 68 -12.87 -17.55 -11.11
CA PHE A 68 -12.14 -16.28 -10.98
C PHE A 68 -12.16 -15.77 -9.53
N GLY A 69 -13.27 -15.91 -8.82
CA GLY A 69 -13.36 -15.62 -7.40
C GLY A 69 -12.37 -16.43 -6.56
N TYR A 70 -12.24 -17.75 -6.85
CA TYR A 70 -11.25 -18.60 -6.20
C TYR A 70 -9.82 -18.15 -6.51
N LEU A 71 -9.53 -17.75 -7.74
CA LEU A 71 -8.22 -17.24 -8.14
C LEU A 71 -7.84 -16.00 -7.34
N GLN A 72 -8.76 -15.06 -7.19
CA GLN A 72 -8.58 -13.86 -6.39
C GLN A 72 -8.39 -14.16 -4.90
N THR A 73 -9.16 -15.11 -4.37
CA THR A 73 -9.07 -15.55 -2.98
C THR A 73 -7.71 -16.17 -2.68
N ILE A 74 -7.21 -17.04 -3.57
CA ILE A 74 -5.87 -17.65 -3.43
C ILE A 74 -4.79 -16.58 -3.44
N PHE A 75 -4.87 -15.61 -4.34
CA PHE A 75 -3.94 -14.48 -4.38
C PHE A 75 -3.97 -13.70 -3.06
N GLY A 76 -5.16 -13.41 -2.52
CA GLY A 76 -5.32 -12.72 -1.25
C GLY A 76 -4.74 -13.49 -0.06
N VAL A 77 -4.99 -14.80 0.01
CA VAL A 77 -4.44 -15.68 1.07
C VAL A 77 -2.91 -15.72 1.01
N LEU A 78 -2.34 -15.89 -0.19
CA LEU A 78 -0.89 -15.93 -0.37
C LEU A 78 -0.25 -14.59 0.05
N GLN A 79 -0.84 -13.47 -0.30
CA GLN A 79 -0.34 -12.16 0.12
C GLN A 79 -0.48 -11.94 1.62
N LEU A 80 -1.57 -12.41 2.23
CA LEU A 80 -1.77 -12.30 3.68
C LEU A 80 -0.71 -13.09 4.45
N VAL A 81 -0.49 -14.35 4.09
CA VAL A 81 0.51 -15.21 4.71
C VAL A 81 1.92 -14.67 4.44
N GLY A 82 2.19 -14.30 3.20
CA GLY A 82 3.50 -13.83 2.78
C GLY A 82 3.90 -12.47 3.34
N GLY A 83 2.94 -11.60 3.62
CA GLY A 83 3.21 -10.25 4.13
C GLY A 83 3.95 -10.26 5.45
N TYR A 84 3.55 -11.12 6.36
CA TYR A 84 4.23 -11.28 7.64
C TYR A 84 5.64 -11.87 7.49
N ILE A 85 5.76 -12.93 6.70
CA ILE A 85 7.06 -13.57 6.41
C ILE A 85 8.00 -12.58 5.73
N PHE A 86 7.51 -11.81 4.78
CA PHE A 86 8.27 -10.78 4.09
C PHE A 86 8.76 -9.68 5.03
N GLY A 87 7.90 -9.20 5.94
CA GLY A 87 8.28 -8.21 6.94
C GLY A 87 9.41 -8.70 7.84
N ARG A 88 9.35 -9.95 8.27
CA ARG A 88 10.41 -10.60 9.07
C ARG A 88 11.70 -10.76 8.27
N PHE A 89 11.59 -11.18 7.02
CA PHE A 89 12.75 -11.27 6.13
C PHE A 89 13.41 -9.90 5.95
N ALA A 90 12.63 -8.85 5.78
CA ALA A 90 13.15 -7.49 5.68
C ALA A 90 13.88 -7.03 6.94
N ASP A 91 13.37 -7.39 8.11
CA ASP A 91 13.99 -7.06 9.39
C ASP A 91 15.32 -7.83 9.62
N GLN A 92 15.37 -9.08 9.17
CA GLN A 92 16.57 -9.92 9.34
C GLN A 92 17.66 -9.64 8.30
N PHE A 93 17.30 -9.47 7.04
CA PHE A 93 18.23 -9.39 5.93
C PHE A 93 18.39 -7.99 5.34
N GLY A 94 17.57 -7.04 5.76
CA GLY A 94 17.61 -5.66 5.31
C GLY A 94 16.65 -5.35 4.16
N ALA A 95 16.43 -4.06 3.93
CA ALA A 95 15.47 -3.58 2.96
C ALA A 95 15.86 -3.91 1.51
N ARG A 96 17.17 -3.88 1.19
CA ARG A 96 17.66 -4.23 -0.14
C ARG A 96 17.32 -5.67 -0.51
N ALA A 97 17.64 -6.61 0.39
CA ALA A 97 17.34 -8.02 0.17
C ALA A 97 15.82 -8.27 0.04
N ALA A 98 15.03 -7.57 0.82
CA ALA A 98 13.57 -7.65 0.74
C ALA A 98 13.03 -7.15 -0.59
N LEU A 99 13.52 -6.01 -1.10
CA LEU A 99 13.12 -5.49 -2.41
C LEU A 99 13.55 -6.42 -3.55
N ILE A 100 14.75 -6.97 -3.48
CA ILE A 100 15.22 -7.93 -4.47
C ILE A 100 14.34 -9.17 -4.48
N LEU A 101 13.98 -9.69 -3.31
CA LEU A 101 13.07 -10.84 -3.19
C LEU A 101 11.71 -10.53 -3.81
N SER A 102 11.13 -9.38 -3.51
CA SER A 102 9.83 -8.96 -4.04
C SER A 102 9.87 -8.82 -5.56
N CYS A 103 10.85 -8.13 -6.10
CA CYS A 103 10.98 -7.91 -7.55
C CYS A 103 11.29 -9.21 -8.30
N ALA A 104 12.14 -10.07 -7.77
CA ALA A 104 12.44 -11.38 -8.35
C ALA A 104 11.20 -12.28 -8.33
N SER A 105 10.44 -12.28 -7.25
CA SER A 105 9.17 -13.01 -7.16
C SER A 105 8.15 -12.49 -8.17
N GLY A 106 8.10 -11.17 -8.39
CA GLY A 106 7.29 -10.57 -9.45
C GLY A 106 7.70 -11.03 -10.84
N SER A 107 8.98 -11.19 -11.09
CA SER A 107 9.50 -11.74 -12.36
C SER A 107 9.06 -13.17 -12.58
N ILE A 108 9.13 -14.01 -11.56
CA ILE A 108 8.64 -15.40 -11.62
C ILE A 108 7.13 -15.43 -11.83
N PHE A 109 6.40 -14.57 -11.17
CA PHE A 109 4.96 -14.43 -11.31
C PHE A 109 4.56 -14.12 -12.76
N PHE A 110 5.17 -13.14 -13.38
CA PHE A 110 4.89 -12.79 -14.77
C PHE A 110 5.36 -13.85 -15.75
N LEU A 111 6.47 -14.53 -15.47
CA LEU A 111 6.93 -15.65 -16.29
C LEU A 111 5.89 -16.78 -16.27
N LEU A 112 5.44 -17.19 -15.11
CA LEU A 112 4.41 -18.24 -14.99
C LEU A 112 3.09 -17.81 -15.62
N MET A 113 2.72 -16.54 -15.47
CA MET A 113 1.52 -15.99 -16.09
C MET A 113 1.63 -15.99 -17.62
N SER A 114 2.78 -15.69 -18.18
CA SER A 114 3.02 -15.73 -19.63
C SER A 114 2.96 -17.15 -20.20
N LEU A 115 3.29 -18.15 -19.38
CA LEU A 115 3.22 -19.58 -19.75
C LEU A 115 1.87 -20.21 -19.43
N SER A 116 0.92 -19.47 -18.88
CA SER A 116 -0.40 -19.98 -18.47
C SER A 116 -1.30 -20.17 -19.68
N THR A 117 -1.29 -21.37 -20.24
CA THR A 117 -2.16 -21.79 -21.34
C THR A 117 -3.35 -22.61 -20.89
N SER A 118 -3.41 -22.97 -19.59
CA SER A 118 -4.47 -23.75 -18.98
C SER A 118 -4.83 -23.19 -17.61
N ILE A 119 -6.01 -23.56 -17.11
CA ILE A 119 -6.49 -23.13 -15.79
C ILE A 119 -5.55 -23.55 -14.65
N PRO A 120 -5.04 -24.81 -14.57
CA PRO A 120 -4.10 -25.19 -13.54
C PRO A 120 -2.81 -24.36 -13.53
N LEU A 121 -2.28 -24.02 -14.72
CA LEU A 121 -1.10 -23.16 -14.84
C LEU A 121 -1.38 -21.74 -14.37
N LEU A 122 -2.58 -21.24 -14.61
CA LEU A 122 -2.99 -19.91 -14.14
C LEU A 122 -3.03 -19.85 -12.60
N PHE A 123 -3.56 -20.87 -11.96
CA PHE A 123 -3.55 -21.00 -10.49
C PHE A 123 -2.12 -21.11 -9.95
N LEU A 124 -1.27 -21.87 -10.62
CA LEU A 124 0.14 -22.01 -10.24
C LEU A 124 0.89 -20.68 -10.32
N SER A 125 0.54 -19.83 -11.28
CA SER A 125 1.16 -18.50 -11.45
C SER A 125 0.94 -17.56 -10.26
N ARG A 126 -0.03 -17.86 -9.38
CA ARG A 126 -0.30 -17.07 -8.18
C ARG A 126 0.67 -17.35 -7.03
N LEU A 127 1.38 -18.47 -7.02
CA LEU A 127 2.26 -18.86 -5.90
C LEU A 127 3.35 -17.82 -5.58
N PRO A 128 4.07 -17.22 -6.55
CA PRO A 128 5.07 -16.20 -6.22
C PRO A 128 4.51 -14.96 -5.54
N ALA A 129 3.20 -14.75 -5.54
CA ALA A 129 2.56 -13.63 -4.85
C ALA A 129 2.81 -13.63 -3.33
N VAL A 130 3.19 -14.75 -2.74
CA VAL A 130 3.55 -14.86 -1.33
C VAL A 130 4.69 -13.90 -0.96
N PHE A 131 5.62 -13.63 -1.87
CA PHE A 131 6.76 -12.73 -1.65
C PHE A 131 6.66 -11.41 -2.43
N MET A 132 5.55 -11.13 -3.09
CA MET A 132 5.35 -9.91 -3.87
C MET A 132 4.82 -8.77 -2.99
N HIS A 133 5.71 -8.09 -2.29
CA HIS A 133 5.40 -6.99 -1.38
C HIS A 133 6.32 -5.79 -1.64
N GLY A 134 6.28 -5.25 -2.87
CA GLY A 134 7.13 -4.14 -3.27
C GLY A 134 6.85 -2.85 -2.49
N MET A 135 5.59 -2.58 -2.19
CA MET A 135 5.20 -1.39 -1.43
C MET A 135 5.74 -1.42 0.02
N PRO A 136 5.54 -2.49 0.80
CA PRO A 136 6.18 -2.60 2.11
C PRO A 136 7.71 -2.55 2.06
N GLY A 137 8.32 -3.13 1.05
CA GLY A 137 9.77 -3.07 0.85
C GLY A 137 10.27 -1.65 0.60
N ALA A 138 9.58 -0.88 -0.25
CA ALA A 138 9.89 0.52 -0.48
C ALA A 138 9.65 1.37 0.77
N GLN A 139 8.58 1.12 1.52
CA GLN A 139 8.32 1.78 2.80
C GLN A 139 9.46 1.55 3.79
N LYS A 140 10.01 0.35 3.84
CA LYS A 140 11.13 0.02 4.71
C LYS A 140 12.39 0.81 4.34
N VAL A 141 12.74 0.88 3.07
CA VAL A 141 13.87 1.68 2.59
C VAL A 141 13.70 3.14 2.99
N ILE A 142 12.54 3.71 2.74
CA ILE A 142 12.26 5.11 3.04
C ILE A 142 12.30 5.37 4.54
N THR A 143 11.75 4.47 5.35
CA THR A 143 11.77 4.56 6.81
C THR A 143 13.19 4.52 7.35
N ASP A 144 14.04 3.63 6.82
CA ASP A 144 15.44 3.52 7.22
C ASP A 144 16.28 4.74 6.83
N MET A 145 15.91 5.41 5.73
CA MET A 145 16.69 6.51 5.15
C MET A 145 16.18 7.90 5.52
N THR A 146 15.08 8.01 6.26
CA THR A 146 14.50 9.30 6.66
C THR A 146 14.55 9.49 8.17
N ALA A 147 14.77 10.74 8.60
CA ALA A 147 14.61 11.13 9.98
C ALA A 147 13.13 11.00 10.41
N PRO A 148 12.85 10.70 11.70
CA PRO A 148 11.46 10.55 12.17
C PRO A 148 10.56 11.76 11.88
N SER A 149 11.09 12.97 11.87
CA SER A 149 10.35 14.20 11.56
C SER A 149 9.93 14.31 10.08
N GLN A 150 10.68 13.69 9.17
CA GLN A 150 10.44 13.74 7.71
C GLN A 150 9.75 12.50 7.18
N ARG A 151 9.61 11.47 8.01
CA ARG A 151 9.12 10.15 7.62
C ARG A 151 7.69 10.19 7.09
N ALA A 152 6.80 10.91 7.76
CA ALA A 152 5.40 11.03 7.35
C ALA A 152 5.25 11.64 5.96
N ALA A 153 6.00 12.70 5.66
CA ALA A 153 6.00 13.34 4.34
C ALA A 153 6.57 12.40 3.26
N ALA A 154 7.66 11.71 3.58
CA ALA A 154 8.29 10.77 2.64
C ALA A 154 7.39 9.56 2.33
N LEU A 155 6.74 8.99 3.33
CA LEU A 155 5.78 7.90 3.14
C LEU A 155 4.51 8.37 2.40
N GLY A 156 4.09 9.62 2.62
CA GLY A 156 2.96 10.21 1.90
C GLY A 156 3.20 10.30 0.39
N ARG A 157 4.44 10.52 -0.04
CA ARG A 157 4.80 10.53 -1.47
C ARG A 157 4.65 9.15 -2.14
N LEU A 158 4.72 8.06 -1.39
CA LEU A 158 4.39 6.73 -1.93
C LEU A 158 2.94 6.63 -2.40
N GLY A 159 2.03 7.38 -1.81
CA GLY A 159 0.66 7.49 -2.30
C GLY A 159 0.56 8.05 -3.71
N LEU A 160 1.48 8.96 -4.09
CA LEU A 160 1.59 9.45 -5.47
C LEU A 160 2.02 8.34 -6.42
N CYS A 161 2.95 7.49 -6.00
CA CYS A 161 3.37 6.31 -6.78
C CYS A 161 2.19 5.37 -7.04
N PHE A 162 1.31 5.21 -6.06
CA PHE A 162 0.09 4.42 -6.19
C PHE A 162 -0.82 4.96 -7.30
N GLY A 163 -1.07 6.27 -7.31
CA GLY A 163 -1.88 6.91 -8.35
C GLY A 163 -1.25 6.80 -9.74
N VAL A 164 0.06 7.01 -9.86
CA VAL A 164 0.80 6.82 -11.12
C VAL A 164 0.68 5.38 -11.58
N GLY A 165 0.82 4.42 -10.66
CA GLY A 165 0.70 2.99 -10.96
C GLY A 165 -0.67 2.61 -11.52
N ILE A 166 -1.74 3.11 -10.92
CA ILE A 166 -3.11 2.86 -11.40
C ILE A 166 -3.28 3.38 -12.83
N ILE A 167 -2.91 4.62 -13.08
CA ILE A 167 -3.10 5.26 -14.39
C ILE A 167 -2.26 4.55 -15.45
N ALA A 168 -0.96 4.43 -15.21
CA ALA A 168 -0.04 3.83 -16.18
C ALA A 168 -0.33 2.35 -16.40
N GLY A 169 -0.59 1.59 -15.34
CA GLY A 169 -0.87 0.16 -15.43
C GLY A 169 -2.17 -0.13 -16.16
N SER A 170 -3.24 0.56 -15.82
CA SER A 170 -4.54 0.39 -16.48
C SER A 170 -4.48 0.77 -17.97
N ALA A 171 -3.82 1.88 -18.30
CA ALA A 171 -3.66 2.32 -19.69
C ALA A 171 -2.80 1.33 -20.49
N MET A 172 -1.66 0.92 -19.96
CA MET A 172 -0.76 -0.03 -20.62
C MET A 172 -1.42 -1.40 -20.82
N GLY A 173 -2.08 -1.91 -19.78
CA GLY A 173 -2.78 -3.19 -19.86
C GLY A 173 -3.88 -3.18 -20.91
N GLY A 174 -4.71 -2.14 -20.94
CA GLY A 174 -5.77 -1.99 -21.91
C GLY A 174 -5.26 -1.86 -23.34
N VAL A 175 -4.29 -1.00 -23.58
CA VAL A 175 -3.74 -0.75 -24.91
C VAL A 175 -2.97 -1.97 -25.43
N LEU A 176 -2.09 -2.55 -24.64
CA LEU A 176 -1.27 -3.68 -25.06
C LEU A 176 -2.10 -4.93 -25.30
N SER A 177 -3.07 -5.21 -24.43
CA SER A 177 -3.92 -6.39 -24.59
C SER A 177 -4.84 -6.32 -25.80
N THR A 178 -5.35 -5.14 -26.13
CA THR A 178 -6.23 -4.95 -27.30
C THR A 178 -5.46 -4.94 -28.62
N LYS A 179 -4.30 -4.31 -28.69
CA LYS A 179 -3.54 -4.14 -29.95
C LYS A 179 -2.64 -5.30 -30.27
N PHE A 180 -2.03 -5.94 -29.26
CA PHE A 180 -0.97 -6.93 -29.47
C PHE A 180 -1.29 -8.33 -28.92
N GLY A 181 -2.36 -8.47 -28.18
CA GLY A 181 -2.78 -9.74 -27.57
C GLY A 181 -2.67 -9.73 -26.07
N ILE A 182 -3.40 -10.67 -25.43
CA ILE A 182 -3.58 -10.72 -23.98
C ILE A 182 -2.31 -11.08 -23.21
N TYR A 183 -1.37 -11.77 -23.84
CA TYR A 183 -0.12 -12.17 -23.21
C TYR A 183 0.98 -11.10 -23.27
N VAL A 184 0.85 -10.09 -24.13
CA VAL A 184 1.87 -9.03 -24.26
C VAL A 184 2.06 -8.25 -22.97
N PRO A 185 1.01 -7.86 -22.21
CA PRO A 185 1.22 -7.26 -20.90
C PRO A 185 2.02 -8.13 -19.94
N THR A 186 1.88 -9.45 -20.00
CA THR A 186 2.66 -10.37 -19.17
C THR A 186 4.14 -10.35 -19.52
N TYR A 187 4.49 -10.26 -20.79
CA TYR A 187 5.88 -10.12 -21.24
C TYR A 187 6.48 -8.79 -20.81
N VAL A 188 5.72 -7.71 -20.94
CA VAL A 188 6.14 -6.37 -20.48
C VAL A 188 6.36 -6.36 -18.97
N GLY A 189 5.46 -6.98 -18.21
CA GLY A 189 5.60 -7.15 -16.76
C GLY A 189 6.84 -7.95 -16.38
N LEU A 190 7.14 -9.03 -17.10
CA LEU A 190 8.33 -9.85 -16.89
C LEU A 190 9.61 -9.04 -17.09
N VAL A 191 9.72 -8.36 -18.22
CA VAL A 191 10.91 -7.53 -18.53
C VAL A 191 11.02 -6.38 -17.52
N GLY A 192 9.93 -5.72 -17.22
CA GLY A 192 9.90 -4.63 -16.26
C GLY A 192 10.27 -5.06 -14.84
N SER A 193 9.82 -6.22 -14.39
CA SER A 193 10.18 -6.77 -13.08
C SER A 193 11.64 -7.18 -13.01
N LEU A 194 12.21 -7.70 -14.09
CA LEU A 194 13.64 -7.99 -14.18
C LEU A 194 14.47 -6.71 -14.10
N ILE A 195 14.07 -5.66 -14.80
CA ILE A 195 14.71 -4.35 -14.72
C ILE A 195 14.63 -3.80 -13.30
N ASN A 196 13.48 -3.92 -12.67
CA ASN A 196 13.26 -3.48 -11.28
C ASN A 196 14.16 -4.22 -10.30
N THR A 197 14.35 -5.53 -10.50
CA THR A 197 15.29 -6.35 -9.72
C THR A 197 16.71 -5.85 -9.86
N LEU A 198 17.15 -5.55 -11.08
CA LEU A 198 18.49 -5.01 -11.35
C LEU A 198 18.69 -3.65 -10.71
N ILE A 199 17.70 -2.78 -10.79
CA ILE A 199 17.75 -1.45 -10.14
C ILE A 199 17.90 -1.61 -8.63
N ALA A 200 17.15 -2.51 -8.00
CA ALA A 200 17.28 -2.78 -6.57
C ALA A 200 18.66 -3.33 -6.20
N MET A 201 19.24 -4.18 -7.03
CA MET A 201 20.59 -4.74 -6.80
C MET A 201 21.68 -3.69 -6.90
N VAL A 202 21.57 -2.76 -7.84
CA VAL A 202 22.66 -1.81 -8.18
C VAL A 202 22.55 -0.53 -7.34
N TRP A 203 21.32 0.00 -7.15
CA TRP A 203 21.13 1.35 -6.63
C TRP A 203 20.73 1.41 -5.16
N ILE A 204 20.21 0.32 -4.59
CA ILE A 204 19.87 0.27 -3.17
C ILE A 204 21.09 -0.27 -2.39
N PRO A 205 21.59 0.46 -1.37
CA PRO A 205 22.72 0.01 -0.58
C PRO A 205 22.34 -1.18 0.32
N SER A 206 23.32 -2.03 0.62
CA SER A 206 23.11 -3.20 1.48
C SER A 206 22.77 -2.84 2.92
N GLN A 207 23.20 -1.67 3.38
CA GLN A 207 22.88 -1.14 4.69
C GLN A 207 22.10 0.17 4.54
N THR A 208 20.83 0.13 4.86
CA THR A 208 19.94 1.31 4.83
C THR A 208 19.73 1.91 6.21
N LYS A 209 19.92 1.11 7.27
CA LYS A 209 19.77 1.59 8.65
C LYS A 209 20.99 2.39 9.10
N PRO A 210 20.81 3.47 9.91
CA PRO A 210 21.89 4.17 10.56
C PRO A 210 22.64 3.23 11.52
N LYS A 211 23.96 3.41 11.67
CA LYS A 211 24.83 2.57 12.52
C LYS A 211 24.40 2.52 13.99
N SER A 212 23.68 3.52 14.48
CA SER A 212 23.17 3.57 15.86
C SER A 212 22.02 2.59 16.13
N ASP A 213 21.32 2.15 15.09
CA ASP A 213 20.19 1.22 15.23
C ASP A 213 20.63 -0.25 15.18
N HIS A 214 21.85 -0.55 14.75
CA HIS A 214 22.39 -1.90 14.72
C HIS A 214 22.51 -2.55 16.10
N HIS A 215 22.78 -1.79 17.15
CA HIS A 215 22.85 -2.30 18.52
C HIS A 215 21.48 -2.68 19.09
N MET A 216 20.40 -2.03 18.63
CA MET A 216 19.03 -2.37 19.04
C MET A 216 18.47 -3.59 18.32
N THR A 217 18.90 -3.84 17.07
CA THR A 217 18.44 -4.98 16.28
C THR A 217 19.05 -6.31 16.74
N GLU A 218 20.25 -6.33 17.27
CA GLU A 218 20.87 -7.55 17.82
C GLU A 218 20.15 -8.05 19.08
N HIS A 219 19.61 -7.14 19.90
CA HIS A 219 18.82 -7.52 21.07
C HIS A 219 17.40 -7.97 20.74
N SER A 220 16.82 -7.52 19.59
CA SER A 220 15.49 -7.94 19.17
C SER A 220 15.50 -9.28 18.41
N THR A 221 16.59 -9.63 17.73
CA THR A 221 16.72 -10.90 17.01
C THR A 221 16.84 -12.11 17.93
N SER A 222 17.29 -11.93 19.18
CA SER A 222 17.37 -13.02 20.16
C SER A 222 16.01 -13.38 20.78
N ARG A 223 14.97 -12.55 20.61
CA ARG A 223 13.64 -12.77 21.19
C ARG A 223 12.65 -13.50 20.28
N SER A 224 12.95 -13.67 19.00
CA SER A 224 11.94 -14.15 18.05
C SER A 224 12.37 -15.46 17.39
N GLY A 225 12.13 -16.56 18.08
CA GLY A 225 12.29 -17.90 17.55
C GLY A 225 11.14 -18.36 16.65
N SER A 226 10.04 -17.63 16.49
CA SER A 226 8.93 -18.02 15.63
C SER A 226 8.52 -16.92 14.67
N LEU A 227 8.46 -17.27 13.39
CA LEU A 227 8.03 -16.38 12.29
C LEU A 227 6.54 -16.01 12.39
N PHE A 228 5.76 -16.75 13.14
CA PHE A 228 4.33 -16.53 13.33
C PHE A 228 4.01 -16.56 14.83
N SER A 229 4.13 -15.42 15.49
CA SER A 229 3.75 -15.30 16.89
C SER A 229 2.49 -14.47 17.02
N ILE A 230 1.35 -15.13 17.19
CA ILE A 230 0.09 -14.51 17.60
C ILE A 230 0.30 -13.73 18.90
N THR A 231 1.21 -14.19 19.76
CA THR A 231 1.59 -13.54 21.01
C THR A 231 2.18 -12.15 20.78
N GLU A 232 3.00 -11.94 19.74
CA GLU A 232 3.55 -10.62 19.42
C GLU A 232 2.49 -9.66 18.89
N ILE A 233 1.57 -10.14 18.03
CA ILE A 233 0.45 -9.34 17.53
C ILE A 233 -0.43 -8.90 18.70
N LEU A 234 -0.75 -9.80 19.62
CA LEU A 234 -1.52 -9.49 20.83
C LEU A 234 -0.78 -8.50 21.73
N ARG A 235 0.54 -8.63 21.86
CA ARG A 235 1.36 -7.69 22.62
C ARG A 235 1.28 -6.28 22.05
N LEU A 236 1.37 -6.14 20.75
CA LEU A 236 1.27 -4.84 20.06
C LEU A 236 -0.13 -4.23 20.20
N MET A 237 -1.17 -5.05 20.16
CA MET A 237 -2.56 -4.60 20.33
C MET A 237 -2.87 -4.12 21.75
N LYS A 238 -2.05 -4.50 22.76
CA LYS A 238 -2.22 -4.06 24.14
C LYS A 238 -1.68 -2.65 24.42
N PHE A 239 -0.91 -2.06 23.51
CA PHE A 239 -0.48 -0.66 23.67
C PHE A 239 -1.69 0.28 23.68
N PRO A 240 -1.65 1.37 24.49
CA PRO A 240 -2.77 2.28 24.62
C PRO A 240 -3.20 2.89 23.26
N GLY A 241 -4.47 2.74 22.93
CA GLY A 241 -5.06 3.30 21.73
C GLY A 241 -4.88 2.49 20.45
N VAL A 242 -4.03 1.47 20.44
CA VAL A 242 -3.75 0.67 19.23
C VAL A 242 -4.98 -0.14 18.82
N MET A 243 -5.60 -0.84 19.74
CA MET A 243 -6.76 -1.69 19.42
C MET A 243 -7.94 -0.86 18.89
N GLU A 244 -8.24 0.26 19.52
CA GLU A 244 -9.34 1.14 19.12
C GLU A 244 -9.14 1.71 17.71
N VAL A 245 -7.96 2.24 17.44
CA VAL A 245 -7.64 2.82 16.12
C VAL A 245 -7.59 1.74 15.04
N PHE A 246 -7.06 0.57 15.36
CA PHE A 246 -7.02 -0.55 14.43
C PHE A 246 -8.43 -1.05 14.08
N ILE A 247 -9.32 -1.16 15.06
CA ILE A 247 -10.73 -1.50 14.84
C ILE A 247 -11.39 -0.47 13.91
N VAL A 248 -11.17 0.82 14.16
CA VAL A 248 -11.70 1.88 13.28
C VAL A 248 -11.17 1.72 11.85
N LYS A 249 -9.88 1.46 11.70
CA LYS A 249 -9.26 1.25 10.38
C LYS A 249 -9.92 0.09 9.62
N VAL A 250 -10.07 -1.05 10.27
CA VAL A 250 -10.63 -2.26 9.66
C VAL A 250 -12.10 -2.06 9.32
N PHE A 251 -12.91 -1.63 10.27
CA PHE A 251 -14.36 -1.55 10.07
C PHE A 251 -14.77 -0.37 9.18
N ALA A 252 -14.08 0.75 9.23
CA ALA A 252 -14.36 1.86 8.32
C ALA A 252 -14.01 1.52 6.86
N GLY A 253 -12.93 0.78 6.65
CA GLY A 253 -12.48 0.38 5.32
C GLY A 253 -13.17 -0.85 4.75
N LEU A 254 -13.83 -1.67 5.57
CA LEU A 254 -14.42 -2.95 5.11
C LEU A 254 -15.52 -2.74 4.06
N PRO A 255 -16.56 -1.91 4.27
CA PRO A 255 -17.62 -1.75 3.28
C PRO A 255 -17.13 -1.22 1.94
N ILE A 256 -16.23 -0.24 1.94
CA ILE A 256 -15.67 0.28 0.71
C ILE A 256 -14.74 -0.73 0.04
N GLY A 257 -14.01 -1.52 0.82
CA GLY A 257 -13.19 -2.61 0.31
C GLY A 257 -14.03 -3.67 -0.41
N LEU A 258 -15.17 -4.05 0.15
CA LEU A 258 -16.12 -4.98 -0.49
C LEU A 258 -16.65 -4.40 -1.80
N PHE A 259 -17.02 -3.14 -1.81
CA PHE A 259 -17.47 -2.44 -3.01
C PHE A 259 -16.39 -2.44 -4.11
N MET A 260 -15.15 -2.13 -3.74
CA MET A 260 -14.04 -2.07 -4.69
C MET A 260 -13.69 -3.46 -5.28
N ILE A 261 -13.82 -4.52 -4.50
CA ILE A 261 -13.65 -5.90 -4.98
C ILE A 261 -14.72 -6.26 -6.01
N MET A 262 -15.97 -5.85 -5.76
CA MET A 262 -17.10 -6.09 -6.66
C MET A 262 -17.22 -5.06 -7.77
N PHE A 263 -16.33 -4.07 -7.83
CA PHE A 263 -16.44 -2.92 -8.73
C PHE A 263 -16.47 -3.32 -10.21
N SER A 264 -15.68 -4.31 -10.62
CA SER A 264 -15.67 -4.77 -12.02
C SER A 264 -17.05 -5.32 -12.44
N ILE A 265 -17.69 -6.07 -11.58
CA ILE A 265 -19.05 -6.60 -11.82
C ILE A 265 -20.08 -5.46 -11.78
N ILE A 266 -19.97 -4.57 -10.81
CA ILE A 266 -20.87 -3.42 -10.66
C ILE A 266 -20.77 -2.50 -11.87
N SER A 267 -19.57 -2.24 -12.39
CA SER A 267 -19.39 -1.39 -13.56
C SER A 267 -20.01 -1.99 -14.81
N MET A 268 -19.93 -3.30 -15.00
CA MET A 268 -20.55 -3.97 -16.14
C MET A 268 -22.07 -4.09 -16.00
N ASP A 269 -22.57 -4.56 -14.87
CA ASP A 269 -23.99 -4.89 -14.69
C ASP A 269 -24.83 -3.69 -14.28
N PHE A 270 -24.37 -2.91 -13.32
CA PHE A 270 -25.14 -1.80 -12.76
C PHE A 270 -24.99 -0.51 -13.59
N PHE A 271 -23.75 -0.15 -13.93
CA PHE A 271 -23.47 1.05 -14.73
C PHE A 271 -23.54 0.80 -16.25
N GLY A 272 -23.51 -0.46 -16.70
CA GLY A 272 -23.55 -0.80 -18.11
C GLY A 272 -22.33 -0.33 -18.90
N LEU A 273 -21.16 -0.26 -18.27
CA LEU A 273 -19.92 0.23 -18.87
C LEU A 273 -19.21 -0.86 -19.67
N GLU A 274 -18.62 -0.48 -20.79
CA GLU A 274 -17.68 -1.29 -21.53
C GLU A 274 -16.31 -1.30 -20.84
N ALA A 275 -15.44 -2.23 -21.24
CA ALA A 275 -14.10 -2.38 -20.65
C ALA A 275 -13.27 -1.09 -20.77
N VAL A 276 -13.37 -0.39 -21.89
CA VAL A 276 -12.67 0.89 -22.13
C VAL A 276 -13.17 1.96 -21.17
N GLU A 277 -14.47 2.05 -20.98
CA GLU A 277 -15.11 3.02 -20.08
C GLU A 277 -14.77 2.74 -18.63
N SER A 278 -14.72 1.47 -18.22
CA SER A 278 -14.23 1.07 -16.91
C SER A 278 -12.76 1.48 -16.69
N GLY A 279 -11.92 1.38 -17.72
CA GLY A 279 -10.54 1.85 -17.71
C GLY A 279 -10.44 3.35 -17.49
N TYR A 280 -11.29 4.13 -18.14
CA TYR A 280 -11.36 5.58 -17.94
C TYR A 280 -11.79 5.93 -16.52
N LEU A 281 -12.75 5.20 -15.96
CA LEU A 281 -13.21 5.42 -14.59
C LEU A 281 -12.11 5.11 -13.57
N MET A 282 -11.33 4.05 -13.78
CA MET A 282 -10.17 3.73 -12.96
C MET A 282 -9.07 4.79 -13.07
N SER A 283 -8.83 5.32 -14.26
CA SER A 283 -7.87 6.42 -14.47
C SER A 283 -8.32 7.69 -13.77
N TYR A 284 -9.60 8.00 -13.81
CA TYR A 284 -10.19 9.12 -13.06
C TYR A 284 -9.96 8.96 -11.56
N PHE A 285 -10.19 7.78 -11.02
CA PHE A 285 -9.92 7.46 -9.62
C PHE A 285 -8.44 7.66 -9.28
N GLY A 286 -7.54 7.21 -10.15
CA GLY A 286 -6.09 7.39 -9.99
C GLY A 286 -5.67 8.86 -9.97
N VAL A 287 -6.24 9.70 -10.84
CA VAL A 287 -5.98 11.15 -10.86
C VAL A 287 -6.46 11.80 -9.57
N LEU A 288 -7.67 11.45 -9.11
CA LEU A 288 -8.19 11.94 -7.82
C LEU A 288 -7.28 11.53 -6.67
N GLN A 289 -6.79 10.30 -6.66
CA GLN A 289 -5.87 9.80 -5.64
C GLN A 289 -4.59 10.63 -5.62
N MET A 290 -4.01 10.94 -6.75
CA MET A 290 -2.82 11.78 -6.85
C MET A 290 -3.06 13.20 -6.34
N VAL A 291 -4.15 13.82 -6.74
CA VAL A 291 -4.49 15.19 -6.34
C VAL A 291 -4.74 15.26 -4.83
N VAL A 292 -5.54 14.35 -4.30
CA VAL A 292 -5.88 14.34 -2.87
C VAL A 292 -4.65 14.04 -2.03
N GLN A 293 -3.90 13.01 -2.37
CA GLN A 293 -2.71 12.62 -1.61
C GLN A 293 -1.61 13.67 -1.68
N GLY A 294 -1.42 14.29 -2.82
CA GLY A 294 -0.36 15.27 -3.03
C GLY A 294 -0.68 16.68 -2.49
N LEU A 295 -1.92 17.12 -2.59
CA LEU A 295 -2.29 18.50 -2.30
C LEU A 295 -3.14 18.68 -1.04
N VAL A 296 -3.98 17.71 -0.68
CA VAL A 296 -4.98 17.89 0.37
C VAL A 296 -4.53 17.25 1.69
N VAL A 297 -4.10 16.00 1.66
CA VAL A 297 -3.78 15.23 2.87
C VAL A 297 -2.64 15.86 3.65
N GLY A 298 -1.56 16.27 2.99
CA GLY A 298 -0.41 16.88 3.62
C GLY A 298 -0.74 18.21 4.30
N LYS A 299 -1.53 19.06 3.65
CA LYS A 299 -1.94 20.36 4.21
C LYS A 299 -2.85 20.18 5.42
N LEU A 300 -3.85 19.31 5.35
CA LEU A 300 -4.74 19.07 6.47
C LEU A 300 -4.02 18.41 7.64
N ALA A 301 -3.10 17.49 7.39
CA ALA A 301 -2.30 16.86 8.44
C ALA A 301 -1.42 17.86 9.21
N SER A 302 -0.97 18.93 8.55
CA SER A 302 -0.17 19.97 9.21
C SER A 302 -1.00 20.98 10.00
N HIS A 303 -2.29 21.16 9.69
CA HIS A 303 -3.14 22.17 10.32
C HIS A 303 -4.13 21.63 11.35
N CYS A 304 -4.46 20.33 11.28
CA CYS A 304 -5.45 19.71 12.13
C CYS A 304 -4.83 18.61 12.99
N THR A 305 -5.45 18.32 14.13
CA THR A 305 -5.05 17.19 14.97
C THR A 305 -5.44 15.86 14.30
N GLU A 306 -4.69 14.81 14.58
CA GLU A 306 -4.95 13.48 14.00
C GLU A 306 -6.34 12.94 14.39
N MET A 307 -6.78 13.19 15.63
CA MET A 307 -8.11 12.77 16.06
C MET A 307 -9.23 13.48 15.30
N THR A 308 -9.08 14.77 15.05
CA THR A 308 -10.05 15.55 14.24
C THR A 308 -10.12 15.01 12.81
N LEU A 309 -8.97 14.69 12.22
CA LEU A 309 -8.92 14.15 10.87
C LEU A 309 -9.49 12.73 10.81
N LEU A 310 -9.27 11.92 11.84
CA LEU A 310 -9.86 10.58 11.93
C LEU A 310 -11.40 10.64 11.98
N ARG A 311 -11.93 11.52 12.81
CA ARG A 311 -13.38 11.77 12.91
C ARG A 311 -13.96 12.28 11.59
N LEU A 312 -13.28 13.21 10.95
CA LEU A 312 -13.69 13.77 9.66
C LEU A 312 -13.72 12.68 8.58
N SER A 313 -12.71 11.83 8.52
CA SER A 313 -12.63 10.72 7.54
C SER A 313 -13.82 9.77 7.69
N VAL A 314 -14.12 9.37 8.92
CA VAL A 314 -15.22 8.45 9.20
C VAL A 314 -16.58 9.11 8.89
N PHE A 315 -16.74 10.38 9.23
CA PHE A 315 -17.95 11.13 8.88
C PHE A 315 -18.16 11.25 7.37
N VAL A 316 -17.11 11.57 6.63
CA VAL A 316 -17.15 11.63 5.16
C VAL A 316 -17.47 10.27 4.56
N PHE A 317 -16.91 9.18 5.10
CA PHE A 317 -17.28 7.83 4.68
C PHE A 317 -18.76 7.52 4.89
N ALA A 318 -19.36 7.98 5.99
CA ALA A 318 -20.78 7.81 6.23
C ALA A 318 -21.61 8.56 5.17
N GLY A 319 -21.23 9.79 4.85
CA GLY A 319 -21.87 10.57 3.78
C GLY A 319 -21.71 9.95 2.40
N VAL A 320 -20.53 9.41 2.11
CA VAL A 320 -20.26 8.66 0.87
C VAL A 320 -21.14 7.40 0.81
N GLY A 321 -21.32 6.71 1.94
CA GLY A 321 -22.21 5.55 2.00
C GLY A 321 -23.65 5.89 1.65
N LEU A 322 -24.15 7.01 2.16
CA LEU A 322 -25.46 7.49 1.78
C LEU A 322 -25.56 7.81 0.29
N GLY A 323 -24.56 8.50 -0.25
CA GLY A 323 -24.49 8.78 -1.68
C GLY A 323 -24.47 7.52 -2.54
N MET A 324 -23.69 6.53 -2.13
CA MET A 324 -23.63 5.23 -2.83
C MET A 324 -24.96 4.47 -2.78
N ALA A 325 -25.67 4.55 -1.68
CA ALA A 325 -27.00 3.94 -1.57
C ALA A 325 -28.04 4.58 -2.51
N LEU A 326 -27.87 5.85 -2.80
CA LEU A 326 -28.79 6.62 -3.65
C LEU A 326 -28.33 6.74 -5.09
N MET A 327 -27.08 6.33 -5.42
CA MET A 327 -26.58 6.46 -6.79
C MET A 327 -27.28 5.50 -7.74
N ARG A 328 -27.49 5.96 -8.98
CA ARG A 328 -28.12 5.17 -10.03
C ARG A 328 -27.32 5.16 -11.34
N THR A 329 -26.50 6.17 -11.56
CA THR A 329 -25.70 6.33 -12.77
C THR A 329 -24.22 6.45 -12.44
N VAL A 330 -23.37 6.22 -13.45
CA VAL A 330 -21.92 6.39 -13.31
C VAL A 330 -21.55 7.85 -13.00
N TRP A 331 -22.33 8.81 -13.44
CA TRP A 331 -22.09 10.23 -13.15
C TRP A 331 -22.27 10.54 -11.67
N HIS A 332 -23.25 9.93 -11.02
CA HIS A 332 -23.40 10.00 -9.56
C HIS A 332 -22.15 9.42 -8.86
N TYR A 333 -21.65 8.30 -9.36
CA TYR A 333 -20.43 7.70 -8.81
C TYR A 333 -19.22 8.62 -8.98
N CYS A 334 -19.07 9.27 -10.13
CA CYS A 334 -17.96 10.21 -10.37
C CYS A 334 -17.96 11.37 -9.37
N ILE A 335 -19.13 11.88 -9.02
CA ILE A 335 -19.26 12.95 -8.02
C ILE A 335 -18.93 12.41 -6.60
N ILE A 336 -19.44 11.23 -6.28
CA ILE A 336 -19.22 10.58 -4.98
C ILE A 336 -17.75 10.17 -4.81
N ALA A 337 -17.06 9.85 -5.90
CA ALA A 337 -15.66 9.44 -5.88
C ALA A 337 -14.72 10.50 -5.27
N VAL A 338 -15.04 11.78 -5.40
CA VAL A 338 -14.20 12.86 -4.85
C VAL A 338 -14.13 12.77 -3.31
N PRO A 339 -15.26 12.81 -2.56
CA PRO A 339 -15.19 12.62 -1.11
C PRO A 339 -14.74 11.23 -0.71
N LEU A 340 -15.04 10.21 -1.52
CA LEU A 340 -14.61 8.83 -1.26
C LEU A 340 -13.08 8.72 -1.25
N VAL A 341 -12.42 9.24 -2.26
CA VAL A 341 -10.95 9.22 -2.35
C VAL A 341 -10.33 10.03 -1.21
N PHE A 342 -10.91 11.18 -0.90
CA PHE A 342 -10.47 12.00 0.23
C PHE A 342 -10.52 11.22 1.55
N ALA A 343 -11.66 10.63 1.86
CA ALA A 343 -11.86 9.88 3.11
C ALA A 343 -10.96 8.64 3.16
N PHE A 344 -10.82 7.93 2.06
CA PHE A 344 -9.98 6.74 1.96
C PHE A 344 -8.50 7.07 2.20
N SER A 345 -7.98 8.09 1.52
CA SER A 345 -6.60 8.52 1.66
C SER A 345 -6.30 9.06 3.05
N MET A 346 -7.20 9.86 3.59
CA MET A 346 -7.05 10.45 4.91
C MET A 346 -7.11 9.37 6.00
N LEU A 347 -8.06 8.45 5.93
CA LEU A 347 -8.17 7.35 6.89
C LEU A 347 -6.90 6.50 6.90
N ALA A 348 -6.43 6.08 5.72
CA ALA A 348 -5.22 5.27 5.61
C ALA A 348 -3.99 5.99 6.20
N THR A 349 -3.77 7.23 5.82
CA THR A 349 -2.61 8.02 6.27
C THR A 349 -2.65 8.28 7.77
N ILE A 350 -3.78 8.72 8.30
CA ILE A 350 -3.91 9.09 9.70
C ILE A 350 -3.88 7.87 10.62
N THR A 351 -4.56 6.78 10.26
CA THR A 351 -4.52 5.55 11.05
C THR A 351 -3.12 4.93 11.09
N ASP A 352 -2.42 4.90 9.98
CA ASP A 352 -1.04 4.42 9.94
C ASP A 352 -0.11 5.31 10.77
N SER A 353 -0.29 6.63 10.70
CA SER A 353 0.46 7.57 11.52
C SER A 353 0.22 7.36 13.02
N ILE A 354 -1.03 7.27 13.44
CA ILE A 354 -1.38 7.06 14.85
C ILE A 354 -0.82 5.73 15.35
N LEU A 355 -1.01 4.65 14.59
CA LEU A 355 -0.59 3.32 14.99
C LEU A 355 0.93 3.20 15.09
N THR A 356 1.67 3.80 14.16
CA THR A 356 3.14 3.78 14.21
C THR A 356 3.71 4.62 15.33
N LYS A 357 3.04 5.69 15.74
CA LYS A 357 3.43 6.50 16.89
C LYS A 357 3.08 5.86 18.24
N ALA A 358 2.06 5.00 18.28
CA ALA A 358 1.59 4.35 19.49
C ALA A 358 2.47 3.19 19.95
N VAL A 359 3.33 2.69 19.09
CA VAL A 359 4.25 1.57 19.38
C VAL A 359 5.70 2.07 19.45
N PRO A 360 6.60 1.37 20.19
CA PRO A 360 8.03 1.71 20.18
C PRO A 360 8.63 1.64 18.77
N SER A 361 9.70 2.39 18.54
CA SER A 361 10.38 2.46 17.24
C SER A 361 10.88 1.09 16.74
N SER A 362 11.19 0.17 17.65
CA SER A 362 11.59 -1.20 17.31
C SER A 362 10.45 -2.06 16.75
N ASP A 363 9.19 -1.70 17.04
CA ASP A 363 7.99 -2.44 16.62
C ASP A 363 7.25 -1.78 15.44
N THR A 364 7.75 -0.67 14.94
CA THR A 364 7.11 0.10 13.85
C THR A 364 6.95 -0.74 12.57
N GLY A 365 7.96 -1.52 12.20
CA GLY A 365 7.90 -2.42 11.05
C GLY A 365 6.82 -3.49 11.19
N ALA A 366 6.72 -4.11 12.35
CA ALA A 366 5.68 -5.09 12.66
C ALA A 366 4.28 -4.46 12.61
N MET A 367 4.12 -3.24 13.14
CA MET A 367 2.85 -2.52 13.11
C MET A 367 2.43 -2.17 11.67
N LEU A 368 3.36 -1.71 10.84
CA LEU A 368 3.11 -1.45 9.41
C LEU A 368 2.72 -2.73 8.67
N GLY A 369 3.35 -3.86 9.00
CA GLY A 369 2.99 -5.15 8.44
C GLY A 369 1.57 -5.59 8.82
N ILE A 370 1.16 -5.37 10.04
CA ILE A 370 -0.22 -5.63 10.49
C ILE A 370 -1.21 -4.73 9.76
N CYS A 371 -0.92 -3.45 9.63
CA CYS A 371 -1.74 -2.51 8.87
C CYS A 371 -1.86 -2.90 7.40
N ALA A 372 -0.76 -3.33 6.79
CA ALA A 372 -0.74 -3.79 5.40
C ALA A 372 -1.51 -5.10 5.17
N SER A 373 -1.71 -5.91 6.21
CA SER A 373 -2.46 -7.18 6.14
C SER A 373 -3.98 -6.99 5.99
N VAL A 374 -4.49 -5.79 6.25
CA VAL A 374 -5.93 -5.49 6.16
C VAL A 374 -6.45 -5.67 4.74
N GLN A 375 -5.72 -5.18 3.73
CA GLN A 375 -6.14 -5.32 2.33
C GLN A 375 -6.17 -6.77 1.85
N PRO A 376 -5.13 -7.61 2.05
CA PRO A 376 -5.20 -9.02 1.70
C PRO A 376 -6.31 -9.78 2.44
N LEU A 377 -6.57 -9.45 3.70
CA LEU A 377 -7.67 -10.02 4.46
C LEU A 377 -9.02 -9.69 3.82
N THR A 378 -9.23 -8.45 3.42
CA THR A 378 -10.42 -8.02 2.70
C THR A 378 -10.56 -8.75 1.36
N ARG A 379 -9.47 -8.94 0.62
CA ARG A 379 -9.48 -9.72 -0.63
C ARG A 379 -9.80 -11.19 -0.41
N THR A 380 -9.45 -11.74 0.74
CA THR A 380 -9.75 -13.14 1.08
C THR A 380 -11.22 -13.35 1.37
N VAL A 381 -11.82 -12.50 2.20
CA VAL A 381 -13.23 -12.62 2.62
C VAL A 381 -14.19 -11.87 1.69
N GLY A 382 -13.69 -10.87 0.98
CA GLY A 382 -14.48 -9.94 0.18
C GLY A 382 -15.32 -10.58 -0.92
N PRO A 383 -14.76 -11.46 -1.78
CA PRO A 383 -15.53 -12.06 -2.86
C PRO A 383 -16.76 -12.84 -2.38
N THR A 384 -16.66 -13.55 -1.26
CA THR A 384 -17.77 -14.28 -0.67
C THR A 384 -18.85 -13.33 -0.11
N ILE A 385 -18.45 -12.41 0.76
CA ILE A 385 -19.37 -11.47 1.40
C ILE A 385 -19.95 -10.48 0.38
N GLY A 386 -19.09 -9.91 -0.45
CA GLY A 386 -19.51 -8.95 -1.49
C GLY A 386 -20.41 -9.58 -2.53
N GLY A 387 -20.12 -10.81 -2.95
CA GLY A 387 -20.96 -11.57 -3.88
C GLY A 387 -22.36 -11.84 -3.34
N VAL A 388 -22.47 -12.23 -2.07
CA VAL A 388 -23.76 -12.44 -1.40
C VAL A 388 -24.54 -11.13 -1.28
N LEU A 389 -23.89 -10.06 -0.85
CA LEU A 389 -24.53 -8.73 -0.73
C LEU A 389 -25.04 -8.23 -2.08
N TYR A 390 -24.22 -8.32 -3.11
CA TYR A 390 -24.59 -7.88 -4.45
C TYR A 390 -25.74 -8.69 -5.03
N LYS A 391 -25.66 -10.02 -4.93
CA LYS A 391 -26.67 -10.92 -5.51
C LYS A 391 -28.02 -10.82 -4.83
N GLN A 392 -28.06 -10.70 -3.50
CA GLN A 392 -29.31 -10.71 -2.73
C GLN A 392 -29.89 -9.32 -2.49
N PHE A 393 -29.04 -8.31 -2.30
CA PHE A 393 -29.49 -6.99 -1.87
C PHE A 393 -29.18 -5.86 -2.87
N GLY A 394 -28.33 -6.11 -3.86
CA GLY A 394 -27.96 -5.13 -4.88
C GLY A 394 -26.88 -4.15 -4.43
N VAL A 395 -26.59 -3.16 -5.28
CA VAL A 395 -25.51 -2.18 -5.06
C VAL A 395 -25.79 -1.25 -3.88
N SER A 396 -27.04 -0.89 -3.63
CA SER A 396 -27.42 -0.01 -2.54
C SER A 396 -27.07 -0.57 -1.16
N SER A 397 -26.98 -1.89 -1.03
CA SER A 397 -26.60 -2.53 0.24
C SER A 397 -25.20 -2.15 0.71
N PHE A 398 -24.24 -1.98 -0.21
CA PHE A 398 -22.89 -1.51 0.12
C PHE A 398 -22.92 -0.10 0.71
N GLY A 399 -23.73 0.78 0.13
CA GLY A 399 -23.89 2.14 0.61
C GLY A 399 -24.53 2.19 2.00
N TYR A 400 -25.59 1.45 2.23
CA TYR A 400 -26.25 1.39 3.54
C TYR A 400 -25.34 0.78 4.61
N LEU A 401 -24.62 -0.29 4.28
CA LEU A 401 -23.67 -0.90 5.20
C LEU A 401 -22.58 0.11 5.60
N GLN A 402 -22.04 0.83 4.64
CA GLN A 402 -21.04 1.86 4.88
C GLN A 402 -21.58 3.00 5.74
N LEU A 403 -22.78 3.45 5.45
CA LEU A 403 -23.44 4.51 6.24
C LEU A 403 -23.62 4.08 7.71
N VAL A 404 -24.18 2.90 7.94
CA VAL A 404 -24.45 2.40 9.30
C VAL A 404 -23.16 2.17 10.08
N VAL A 405 -22.19 1.48 9.49
CA VAL A 405 -20.92 1.17 10.14
C VAL A 405 -20.16 2.46 10.48
N ASN A 406 -20.06 3.38 9.53
CA ASN A 406 -19.30 4.61 9.74
C ASN A 406 -20.00 5.61 10.67
N LEU A 407 -21.33 5.67 10.68
CA LEU A 407 -22.04 6.45 11.68
C LEU A 407 -21.82 5.90 13.10
N GLY A 408 -21.86 4.58 13.26
CA GLY A 408 -21.55 3.95 14.53
C GLY A 408 -20.14 4.24 15.01
N LEU A 409 -19.16 4.15 14.11
CA LEU A 409 -17.76 4.49 14.41
C LEU A 409 -17.58 5.96 14.73
N PHE A 410 -18.27 6.85 14.02
CA PHE A 410 -18.22 8.29 14.29
C PHE A 410 -18.75 8.64 15.67
N VAL A 411 -19.88 8.07 16.06
CA VAL A 411 -20.43 8.24 17.41
C VAL A 411 -19.47 7.69 18.48
N TYR A 412 -18.88 6.53 18.23
CA TYR A 412 -17.86 5.96 19.11
C TYR A 412 -16.66 6.89 19.27
N LEU A 413 -16.13 7.46 18.18
CA LEU A 413 -15.00 8.38 18.22
C LEU A 413 -15.32 9.70 18.91
N LEU A 414 -16.56 10.19 18.84
CA LEU A 414 -16.97 11.39 19.55
C LEU A 414 -17.01 11.18 21.06
N LYS A 415 -17.39 9.98 21.51
CA LYS A 415 -17.51 9.63 22.94
C LYS A 415 -16.22 9.10 23.53
N SER A 416 -15.33 8.56 22.70
CA SER A 416 -14.08 7.92 23.14
C SER A 416 -12.97 8.95 23.33
N LYS A 417 -12.27 8.84 24.45
CA LYS A 417 -11.00 9.54 24.68
C LYS A 417 -9.86 8.53 24.41
N ILE A 418 -9.57 8.31 23.13
CA ILE A 418 -8.43 7.51 22.75
C ILE A 418 -7.17 8.26 23.18
N PRO A 419 -6.26 7.65 23.98
CA PRO A 419 -5.02 8.28 24.36
C PRO A 419 -4.11 8.32 23.12
N LEU A 420 -4.21 9.38 22.35
CA LEU A 420 -3.21 9.73 21.36
C LEU A 420 -2.07 10.37 22.14
N GLY A 421 -0.90 9.77 22.08
CA GLY A 421 0.27 10.34 22.69
C GLY A 421 0.41 11.79 22.25
N ASP A 422 0.26 12.73 23.17
CA ASP A 422 0.55 14.14 22.94
C ASP A 422 2.03 14.24 22.57
N VAL A 423 2.32 14.23 21.28
CA VAL A 423 3.60 14.67 20.77
C VAL A 423 3.58 16.21 20.89
N LYS A 424 3.86 16.68 22.08
CA LYS A 424 4.31 18.05 22.21
C LYS A 424 5.66 18.11 21.50
N SER A 425 5.62 18.82 20.37
CA SER A 425 6.71 19.38 19.56
C SER A 425 8.11 19.06 20.02
#